data_3cd34292116346207685bb6535842ffa
#
_entry.id   3cd34292116346207685bb6535842ffa
#
_cell.length_a   1.000
_cell.length_b   1.000
_cell.length_c   1.000
_cell.angle_alpha   90.00
_cell.angle_beta   90.00
_cell.angle_gamma   90.00
#
_symmetry.space_group_name_H-M   'P 1'
#
loop_
_entity.id
_entity.type
_entity.pdbx_description
1 polymer ?
#
loop_
_entity_poly.entity_id
_entity_poly.type
_entity_poly.pdbx_seq_one_letter_code
_entity_poly.pdbx_strand_id
1 'polypeptide(L)'
;PKITNAFLRKEKVDELVINHVINIIKHISFKNSLENPKEIFNSIELKVVQDADRLDAIGAIGIARCFNYGGFKNRTLYNPEILPNLNMDKEAYKNSTSPTINHFYEKLLLLKDKMNTKSGKKIALSRHTFMLEYLNQFYNEWNGIK
;
A
#
# COMPACT_ATOMS: atom_id res chain seq x y z
N PRO A 1 3.55 18.25 6.00
CA PRO A 1 2.74 19.00 7.00
C PRO A 1 2.93 20.53 6.93
N LYS A 2 4.18 21.05 6.88
CA LYS A 2 4.43 22.52 6.92
C LYS A 2 3.77 23.26 5.75
N ILE A 3 3.96 22.80 4.53
CA ILE A 3 3.37 23.44 3.32
C ILE A 3 1.85 23.42 3.40
N THR A 4 1.25 22.27 3.75
CA THR A 4 -0.21 22.14 3.89
C THR A 4 -0.77 23.06 4.95
N ASN A 5 -0.08 23.17 6.11
CA ASN A 5 -0.49 24.06 7.18
C ASN A 5 -0.50 25.53 6.72
N ALA A 6 0.59 25.98 6.07
CA ALA A 6 0.68 27.35 5.55
C ALA A 6 -0.39 27.64 4.49
N PHE A 7 -0.67 26.67 3.59
CA PHE A 7 -1.70 26.79 2.58
C PHE A 7 -3.09 26.94 3.20
N LEU A 8 -3.48 26.04 4.12
CA LEU A 8 -4.80 26.07 4.74
C LEU A 8 -5.04 27.35 5.56
N ARG A 9 -4.01 27.85 6.23
CA ARG A 9 -4.09 29.16 6.92
C ARG A 9 -4.30 30.33 5.96
N LYS A 10 -3.60 30.31 4.81
CA LYS A 10 -3.79 31.32 3.76
C LYS A 10 -5.23 31.30 3.24
N GLU A 11 -5.81 30.11 3.09
CA GLU A 11 -7.22 29.91 2.67
C GLU A 11 -8.23 30.16 3.81
N LYS A 12 -7.78 30.64 4.98
CA LYS A 12 -8.61 30.96 6.16
C LYS A 12 -9.48 29.79 6.65
N VAL A 13 -8.98 28.57 6.53
CA VAL A 13 -9.63 27.36 7.07
C VAL A 13 -9.57 27.40 8.61
N ASP A 14 -10.63 26.90 9.24
CA ASP A 14 -10.72 26.83 10.70
C ASP A 14 -9.55 26.04 11.31
N GLU A 15 -9.03 26.51 12.44
CA GLU A 15 -7.84 25.95 13.09
C GLU A 15 -8.03 24.50 13.56
N LEU A 16 -9.24 24.12 13.98
CA LEU A 16 -9.55 22.73 14.36
C LEU A 16 -9.46 21.81 13.14
N VAL A 17 -9.96 22.27 11.99
CA VAL A 17 -9.88 21.53 10.73
C VAL A 17 -8.43 21.41 10.27
N ILE A 18 -7.64 22.49 10.35
CA ILE A 18 -6.21 22.48 10.02
C ILE A 18 -5.48 21.44 10.87
N ASN A 19 -5.68 21.45 12.18
CA ASN A 19 -5.04 20.51 13.10
C ASN A 19 -5.43 19.07 12.80
N HIS A 20 -6.70 18.81 12.47
CA HIS A 20 -7.20 17.51 12.10
C HIS A 20 -6.53 16.99 10.80
N VAL A 21 -6.49 17.81 9.75
CA VAL A 21 -5.83 17.48 8.47
C VAL A 21 -4.34 17.19 8.67
N ILE A 22 -3.66 18.01 9.45
CA ILE A 22 -2.23 17.82 9.74
C ILE A 22 -1.98 16.49 10.49
N ASN A 23 -2.87 16.13 11.42
CA ASN A 23 -2.79 14.85 12.12
C ASN A 23 -3.03 13.67 11.17
N ILE A 24 -4.00 13.76 10.26
CA ILE A 24 -4.19 12.74 9.21
C ILE A 24 -2.90 12.56 8.39
N ILE A 25 -2.30 13.65 7.89
CA ILE A 25 -1.08 13.60 7.08
C ILE A 25 0.10 12.97 7.84
N LYS A 26 0.21 13.22 9.15
CA LYS A 26 1.26 12.62 9.97
C LYS A 26 1.09 11.10 10.15
N HIS A 27 -0.16 10.61 10.18
CA HIS A 27 -0.48 9.22 10.52
C HIS A 27 -0.96 8.38 9.32
N ILE A 28 -1.06 8.95 8.12
CA ILE A 28 -1.49 8.22 6.92
C ILE A 28 -0.51 7.10 6.54
N SER A 29 0.79 7.33 6.73
CA SER A 29 1.81 6.37 6.33
C SER A 29 1.92 5.22 7.34
N PHE A 30 1.83 4.01 6.86
CA PHE A 30 2.08 2.78 7.63
C PHE A 30 3.43 2.81 8.38
N LYS A 31 4.42 3.51 7.84
CA LYS A 31 5.75 3.67 8.47
C LYS A 31 5.70 4.38 9.82
N ASN A 32 4.80 5.33 9.98
CA ASN A 32 4.71 6.15 11.19
C ASN A 32 3.92 5.44 12.31
N SER A 33 3.05 4.47 11.97
CA SER A 33 2.32 3.69 12.97
C SER A 33 3.18 2.71 13.76
N LEU A 34 4.40 2.43 13.29
CA LEU A 34 5.36 1.52 13.94
C LEU A 34 6.29 2.24 14.94
N GLU A 35 6.40 3.57 14.85
CA GLU A 35 7.43 4.33 15.59
C GLU A 35 6.94 4.92 16.94
N ASN A 36 5.62 5.07 17.18
CA ASN A 36 5.11 5.62 18.45
C ASN A 36 3.72 5.09 18.82
N PRO A 37 3.62 4.05 19.65
CA PRO A 37 2.33 3.50 20.09
C PRO A 37 1.60 4.38 21.11
N LYS A 38 2.21 5.47 21.61
CA LYS A 38 1.65 6.29 22.71
C LYS A 38 0.69 7.41 22.30
N GLU A 39 0.69 7.84 21.04
CA GLU A 39 -0.26 8.81 20.51
C GLU A 39 -0.96 8.25 19.26
N ILE A 40 -1.92 7.37 19.48
CA ILE A 40 -2.72 6.82 18.37
C ILE A 40 -3.80 7.85 18.03
N PHE A 41 -3.48 8.79 17.12
CA PHE A 41 -4.54 9.57 16.47
C PHE A 41 -5.43 8.61 15.68
N ASN A 42 -6.72 8.59 16.02
CA ASN A 42 -7.69 7.68 15.45
C ASN A 42 -8.98 8.45 15.13
N SER A 43 -9.23 8.64 13.83
CA SER A 43 -10.48 9.24 13.37
C SER A 43 -11.04 8.43 12.20
N ILE A 44 -12.33 8.61 11.91
CA ILE A 44 -12.97 7.93 10.78
C ILE A 44 -12.38 8.41 9.46
N GLU A 45 -12.02 9.69 9.35
CA GLU A 45 -11.41 10.28 8.17
C GLU A 45 -10.03 9.68 7.92
N LEU A 46 -9.20 9.53 8.96
CA LEU A 46 -7.91 8.83 8.84
C LEU A 46 -8.10 7.40 8.33
N LYS A 47 -9.07 6.66 8.89
CA LYS A 47 -9.38 5.28 8.47
C LYS A 47 -9.77 5.21 6.99
N VAL A 48 -10.63 6.12 6.55
CA VAL A 48 -11.08 6.18 5.14
C VAL A 48 -9.91 6.52 4.21
N VAL A 49 -9.09 7.49 4.56
CA VAL A 49 -7.93 7.89 3.73
C VAL A 49 -6.88 6.78 3.67
N GLN A 50 -6.62 6.08 4.79
CA GLN A 50 -5.72 4.93 4.80
C GLN A 50 -6.26 3.76 3.94
N ASP A 51 -7.57 3.51 3.98
CA ASP A 51 -8.18 2.49 3.14
C ASP A 51 -8.10 2.85 1.66
N ALA A 52 -8.32 4.11 1.30
CA ALA A 52 -8.19 4.61 -0.07
C ALA A 52 -6.76 4.41 -0.61
N ASP A 53 -5.73 4.77 0.18
CA ASP A 53 -4.32 4.57 -0.18
C ASP A 53 -3.99 3.09 -0.40
N ARG A 54 -4.48 2.22 0.48
CA ARG A 54 -4.26 0.77 0.37
C ARG A 54 -5.00 0.17 -0.83
N LEU A 55 -6.23 0.61 -1.08
CA LEU A 55 -7.04 0.15 -2.22
C LEU A 55 -6.39 0.52 -3.56
N ASP A 56 -5.75 1.70 -3.65
CA ASP A 56 -5.03 2.13 -4.85
C ASP A 56 -3.80 1.24 -5.17
N ALA A 57 -3.29 0.54 -4.17
CA ALA A 57 -2.15 -0.37 -4.33
C ALA A 57 -2.53 -1.81 -4.73
N ILE A 58 -3.82 -2.17 -4.82
CA ILE A 58 -4.27 -3.54 -5.08
C ILE A 58 -5.29 -3.60 -6.23
N GLY A 59 -5.55 -4.81 -6.73
CA GLY A 59 -6.39 -5.04 -7.92
C GLY A 59 -5.67 -4.71 -9.22
N ALA A 60 -6.41 -4.54 -10.31
CA ALA A 60 -5.84 -4.34 -11.65
C ALA A 60 -4.90 -3.12 -11.74
N ILE A 61 -5.31 -1.99 -11.14
CA ILE A 61 -4.47 -0.79 -11.10
C ILE A 61 -3.22 -1.02 -10.26
N GLY A 62 -3.35 -1.70 -9.11
CA GLY A 62 -2.23 -2.06 -8.25
C GLY A 62 -1.21 -2.96 -8.95
N ILE A 63 -1.67 -3.95 -9.73
CA ILE A 63 -0.85 -4.82 -10.57
C ILE A 63 -0.06 -3.97 -11.59
N ALA A 64 -0.75 -3.14 -12.37
CA ALA A 64 -0.13 -2.28 -13.38
C ALA A 64 0.94 -1.36 -12.75
N ARG A 65 0.65 -0.74 -11.62
CA ARG A 65 1.61 0.10 -10.87
C ARG A 65 2.81 -0.69 -10.36
N CYS A 66 2.59 -1.91 -9.87
CA CYS A 66 3.65 -2.78 -9.38
C CYS A 66 4.67 -3.09 -10.48
N PHE A 67 4.21 -3.49 -11.65
CA PHE A 67 5.09 -3.78 -12.79
C PHE A 67 5.74 -2.53 -13.37
N ASN A 68 5.02 -1.42 -13.48
CA ASN A 68 5.60 -0.16 -13.92
C ASN A 68 6.73 0.29 -12.98
N TYR A 69 6.55 0.19 -11.67
CA TYR A 69 7.61 0.49 -10.70
C TYR A 69 8.76 -0.51 -10.75
N GLY A 70 8.48 -1.80 -10.92
CA GLY A 70 9.48 -2.83 -11.08
C GLY A 70 10.37 -2.56 -12.30
N GLY A 71 9.78 -2.23 -13.44
CA GLY A 71 10.49 -1.81 -14.65
C GLY A 71 11.33 -0.56 -14.46
N PHE A 72 10.78 0.48 -13.82
CA PHE A 72 11.52 1.70 -13.47
C PHE A 72 12.74 1.41 -12.57
N LYS A 73 12.64 0.43 -11.68
CA LYS A 73 13.74 -0.01 -10.79
C LYS A 73 14.64 -1.07 -11.43
N ASN A 74 14.45 -1.40 -12.69
CA ASN A 74 15.18 -2.44 -13.41
C ASN A 74 15.18 -3.80 -12.69
N ARG A 75 14.04 -4.14 -12.06
CA ARG A 75 13.85 -5.42 -11.39
C ARG A 75 13.45 -6.49 -12.41
N THR A 76 13.91 -7.72 -12.17
CA THR A 76 13.40 -8.87 -12.93
C THR A 76 11.89 -9.02 -12.70
N LEU A 77 11.19 -9.52 -13.72
CA LEU A 77 9.75 -9.75 -13.64
C LEU A 77 9.43 -10.82 -12.59
N TYR A 78 10.09 -11.97 -12.73
CA TYR A 78 9.97 -13.15 -11.87
C TYR A 78 11.28 -13.97 -11.93
N ASN A 79 11.59 -14.64 -10.83
CA ASN A 79 12.64 -15.65 -10.76
C ASN A 79 12.22 -16.72 -9.77
N PRO A 80 12.00 -18.00 -10.18
CA PRO A 80 11.56 -19.06 -9.28
C PRO A 80 12.56 -19.41 -8.18
N GLU A 81 13.86 -19.12 -8.38
CA GLU A 81 14.92 -19.38 -7.39
C GLU A 81 14.94 -18.33 -6.26
N ILE A 82 14.27 -17.18 -6.44
CA ILE A 82 14.24 -16.11 -5.46
C ILE A 82 12.87 -16.04 -4.81
N LEU A 83 12.75 -16.62 -3.62
CA LEU A 83 11.48 -16.63 -2.87
C LEU A 83 11.16 -15.26 -2.26
N PRO A 84 9.86 -14.94 -2.08
CA PRO A 84 9.43 -13.74 -1.37
C PRO A 84 9.94 -13.72 0.06
N ASN A 85 10.44 -12.58 0.53
CA ASN A 85 10.83 -12.39 1.92
C ASN A 85 9.65 -11.81 2.73
N LEU A 86 8.98 -12.65 3.52
CA LEU A 86 7.80 -12.26 4.29
C LEU A 86 8.14 -11.53 5.60
N ASN A 87 9.41 -11.51 6.00
CA ASN A 87 9.87 -10.95 7.29
C ASN A 87 10.80 -9.75 7.10
N MET A 88 10.62 -8.97 6.02
CA MET A 88 11.43 -7.78 5.79
C MET A 88 11.15 -6.69 6.82
N ASP A 89 12.20 -6.15 7.40
CA ASP A 89 12.13 -4.88 8.09
C ASP A 89 12.05 -3.69 7.10
N LYS A 90 11.91 -2.48 7.63
CA LYS A 90 11.74 -1.25 6.83
C LYS A 90 12.95 -0.97 5.92
N GLU A 91 14.14 -1.30 6.36
CA GLU A 91 15.39 -1.03 5.63
C GLU A 91 15.61 -2.07 4.54
N ALA A 92 15.45 -3.35 4.85
CA ALA A 92 15.48 -4.44 3.88
C ALA A 92 14.43 -4.23 2.77
N TYR A 93 13.21 -3.78 3.13
CA TYR A 93 12.18 -3.46 2.15
C TYR A 93 12.57 -2.32 1.19
N LYS A 94 13.20 -1.25 1.69
CA LYS A 94 13.65 -0.13 0.85
C LYS A 94 14.74 -0.52 -0.14
N ASN A 95 15.65 -1.38 0.30
CA ASN A 95 16.84 -1.80 -0.45
C ASN A 95 16.62 -3.10 -1.23
N SER A 96 15.41 -3.67 -1.16
CA SER A 96 15.07 -4.91 -1.85
C SER A 96 15.22 -4.76 -3.36
N THR A 97 15.93 -5.71 -3.96
CA THR A 97 16.06 -5.92 -5.40
C THR A 97 15.26 -7.14 -5.86
N SER A 98 14.38 -7.67 -5.01
CA SER A 98 13.53 -8.83 -5.28
C SER A 98 12.78 -8.68 -6.61
N PRO A 99 12.51 -9.81 -7.31
CA PRO A 99 11.65 -9.82 -8.49
C PRO A 99 10.29 -9.16 -8.22
N THR A 100 9.71 -8.55 -9.25
CA THR A 100 8.47 -7.78 -9.14
C THR A 100 7.31 -8.62 -8.59
N ILE A 101 7.19 -9.89 -9.01
CA ILE A 101 6.16 -10.83 -8.51
C ILE A 101 6.25 -11.04 -6.99
N ASN A 102 7.45 -11.05 -6.42
CA ASN A 102 7.61 -11.26 -4.98
C ASN A 102 6.88 -10.19 -4.16
N HIS A 103 6.79 -8.95 -4.68
CA HIS A 103 6.10 -7.85 -4.01
C HIS A 103 4.60 -8.13 -3.75
N PHE A 104 3.99 -8.98 -4.54
CA PHE A 104 2.60 -9.41 -4.29
C PHE A 104 2.50 -10.10 -2.93
N TYR A 105 3.38 -11.03 -2.63
CA TYR A 105 3.39 -11.80 -1.37
C TYR A 105 3.95 -10.99 -0.21
N GLU A 106 4.98 -10.20 -0.45
CA GLU A 106 5.66 -9.38 0.55
C GLU A 106 4.78 -8.23 1.07
N LYS A 107 3.81 -7.76 0.26
CA LYS A 107 2.98 -6.61 0.63
C LYS A 107 1.55 -6.65 0.10
N LEU A 108 1.34 -6.76 -1.23
CA LEU A 108 0.06 -6.41 -1.83
C LEU A 108 -1.07 -7.31 -1.35
N LEU A 109 -0.85 -8.62 -1.27
CA LEU A 109 -1.85 -9.59 -0.79
C LEU A 109 -2.19 -9.42 0.69
N LEU A 110 -1.29 -8.83 1.48
CA LEU A 110 -1.51 -8.58 2.91
C LEU A 110 -2.41 -7.36 3.18
N LEU A 111 -2.59 -6.48 2.17
CA LEU A 111 -3.30 -5.22 2.37
C LEU A 111 -4.81 -5.40 2.62
N LYS A 112 -5.44 -6.48 2.14
CA LYS A 112 -6.86 -6.74 2.43
C LYS A 112 -7.15 -6.85 3.94
N ASP A 113 -6.23 -7.41 4.71
CA ASP A 113 -6.36 -7.60 6.16
C ASP A 113 -6.02 -6.32 6.96
N LYS A 114 -5.50 -5.29 6.28
CA LYS A 114 -5.17 -3.99 6.87
C LYS A 114 -6.28 -2.95 6.71
N MET A 115 -7.39 -3.29 6.09
CA MET A 115 -8.51 -2.35 5.89
C MET A 115 -9.23 -2.06 7.21
N ASN A 116 -9.56 -0.79 7.41
CA ASN A 116 -10.18 -0.29 8.63
C ASN A 116 -11.72 -0.32 8.54
N THR A 117 -12.29 0.06 7.39
CA THR A 117 -13.73 0.25 7.21
C THR A 117 -14.40 -0.97 6.58
N LYS A 118 -15.71 -1.12 6.81
CA LYS A 118 -16.50 -2.20 6.16
C LYS A 118 -16.47 -2.08 4.63
N SER A 119 -16.60 -0.87 4.11
CA SER A 119 -16.54 -0.61 2.66
C SER A 119 -15.17 -0.93 2.09
N GLY A 120 -14.09 -0.48 2.76
CA GLY A 120 -12.71 -0.81 2.38
C GLY A 120 -12.46 -2.31 2.33
N LYS A 121 -12.90 -3.05 3.36
CA LYS A 121 -12.78 -4.53 3.41
C LYS A 121 -13.50 -5.21 2.25
N LYS A 122 -14.74 -4.79 1.94
CA LYS A 122 -15.53 -5.36 0.83
C LYS A 122 -14.82 -5.16 -0.51
N ILE A 123 -14.36 -3.94 -0.79
CA ILE A 123 -13.66 -3.62 -2.05
C ILE A 123 -12.32 -4.36 -2.12
N ALA A 124 -11.57 -4.37 -1.02
CA ALA A 124 -10.27 -5.03 -0.96
C ALA A 124 -10.37 -6.53 -1.19
N LEU A 125 -11.41 -7.19 -0.70
CA LEU A 125 -11.63 -8.63 -0.93
C LEU A 125 -11.78 -8.93 -2.42
N SER A 126 -12.60 -8.17 -3.14
CA SER A 126 -12.79 -8.34 -4.60
C SER A 126 -11.47 -8.11 -5.36
N ARG A 127 -10.73 -7.05 -5.02
CA ARG A 127 -9.44 -6.75 -5.66
C ARG A 127 -8.37 -7.80 -5.34
N HIS A 128 -8.39 -8.36 -4.13
CA HIS A 128 -7.52 -9.44 -3.71
C HIS A 128 -7.77 -10.73 -4.50
N THR A 129 -9.06 -11.13 -4.65
CA THR A 129 -9.43 -12.28 -5.46
C THR A 129 -8.92 -12.14 -6.89
N PHE A 130 -9.12 -10.99 -7.51
CA PHE A 130 -8.59 -10.71 -8.85
C PHE A 130 -7.06 -10.83 -8.92
N MET A 131 -6.32 -10.38 -7.89
CA MET A 131 -4.86 -10.54 -7.87
C MET A 131 -4.43 -12.01 -7.78
N LEU A 132 -5.17 -12.85 -7.03
CA LEU A 132 -4.89 -14.29 -6.98
C LEU A 132 -5.15 -14.98 -8.32
N GLU A 133 -6.23 -14.61 -9.02
CA GLU A 133 -6.54 -15.10 -10.36
C GLU A 133 -5.44 -14.70 -11.37
N TYR A 134 -5.00 -13.44 -11.31
CA TYR A 134 -3.88 -12.94 -12.11
C TYR A 134 -2.59 -13.75 -11.87
N LEU A 135 -2.22 -13.97 -10.59
CA LEU A 135 -1.01 -14.74 -10.26
C LEU A 135 -1.10 -16.20 -10.74
N ASN A 136 -2.28 -16.82 -10.60
CA ASN A 136 -2.50 -18.17 -11.10
C ASN A 136 -2.30 -18.24 -12.63
N GLN A 137 -2.89 -17.29 -13.36
CA GLN A 137 -2.73 -17.21 -14.83
C GLN A 137 -1.26 -16.92 -15.20
N PHE A 138 -0.61 -15.99 -14.50
CA PHE A 138 0.80 -15.67 -14.73
C PHE A 138 1.70 -16.90 -14.59
N TYR A 139 1.53 -17.71 -13.53
CA TYR A 139 2.33 -18.91 -13.34
C TYR A 139 2.03 -20.02 -14.35
N ASN A 140 0.78 -20.16 -14.76
CA ASN A 140 0.42 -21.11 -15.81
C ASN A 140 1.12 -20.78 -17.13
N GLU A 141 1.10 -19.50 -17.53
CA GLU A 141 1.79 -19.03 -18.74
C GLU A 141 3.31 -19.16 -18.61
N TRP A 142 3.87 -18.80 -17.46
CA TRP A 142 5.31 -18.91 -17.20
C TRP A 142 5.80 -20.35 -17.32
N ASN A 143 5.02 -21.30 -16.84
CA ASN A 143 5.35 -22.73 -16.88
C ASN A 143 4.92 -23.41 -18.18
N GLY A 144 4.34 -22.71 -19.15
CA GLY A 144 3.88 -23.26 -20.42
C GLY A 144 2.68 -24.22 -20.29
N ILE A 145 1.88 -24.09 -19.24
CA ILE A 145 0.72 -24.96 -19.00
C ILE A 145 -0.50 -24.48 -19.80
N LYS A 146 -0.64 -23.16 -20.01
CA LYS A 146 -1.70 -22.54 -20.83
C LYS A 146 -1.25 -21.20 -21.38
#